data_fdc71f9355572c20c032344078ce8dce
#
_entry.id   fdc71f9355572c20c032344078ce8dce
#
_cell.length_a   1.000
_cell.length_b   1.000
_cell.length_c   1.000
_cell.angle_alpha   90.00
_cell.angle_beta   90.00
_cell.angle_gamma   90.00
#
_symmetry.space_group_name_H-M   'P 1'
#
loop_
_entity.id
_entity.type
_entity.pdbx_description
1 polymer ?
#
loop_
_entity_poly.entity_id
_entity_poly.type
_entity_poly.pdbx_seq_one_letter_code
_entity_poly.pdbx_strand_id
1 'polypeptide(L)' 'MAAVRELWTERDQLARKRDVAPGRLLPDSALVAAAKAMPTTVPQLLATRGFHGRSAQREAPRWLRCITNARTLSEL' A
#
# COMPACT_ATOMS: atom_id res chain seq x y z
N MET A 1 -5.88 12.52 0.86
CA MET A 1 -6.14 11.37 1.75
C MET A 1 -4.83 10.84 2.31
N ALA A 2 -4.79 10.68 3.62
CA ALA A 2 -3.55 10.25 4.30
C ALA A 2 -3.09 8.86 3.85
N ALA A 3 -4.03 7.94 3.62
CA ALA A 3 -3.68 6.58 3.22
C ALA A 3 -2.97 6.54 1.86
N VAL A 4 -3.44 7.32 0.90
CA VAL A 4 -2.80 7.38 -0.42
C VAL A 4 -1.39 7.96 -0.29
N ARG A 5 -1.24 9.02 0.50
CA ARG A 5 0.06 9.66 0.69
C ARG A 5 1.06 8.70 1.36
N GLU A 6 0.63 8.01 2.41
CA GLU A 6 1.51 7.07 3.11
C GLU A 6 1.93 5.92 2.21
N LEU A 7 0.99 5.34 1.48
CA LEU A 7 1.29 4.26 0.55
C LEU A 7 2.19 4.73 -0.59
N TRP A 8 1.92 5.91 -1.12
CA TRP A 8 2.72 6.48 -2.21
C TRP A 8 4.17 6.69 -1.78
N THR A 9 4.36 7.28 -0.59
CA THR A 9 5.68 7.54 -0.05
C THR A 9 6.45 6.24 0.17
N GLU A 10 5.80 5.25 0.78
CA GLU A 10 6.42 3.96 1.05
C GLU A 10 6.77 3.23 -0.25
N ARG A 11 5.85 3.28 -1.23
CA ARG A 11 6.11 2.70 -2.54
C ARG A 11 7.34 3.33 -3.19
N ASP A 12 7.43 4.65 -3.15
CA ASP A 12 8.54 5.37 -3.75
C ASP A 12 9.87 5.00 -3.10
N GLN A 13 9.90 4.95 -1.77
CA GLN A 13 11.11 4.59 -1.04
C GLN A 13 11.54 3.16 -1.36
N LEU A 14 10.60 2.23 -1.38
CA LEU A 14 10.91 0.84 -1.67
C LEU A 14 11.39 0.67 -3.11
N ALA A 15 10.78 1.39 -4.05
CA ALA A 15 11.17 1.35 -5.44
C ALA A 15 12.61 1.83 -5.62
N ARG A 16 12.99 2.89 -4.95
CA ARG A 16 14.36 3.40 -4.98
C ARG A 16 15.34 2.40 -4.40
N LYS A 17 14.96 1.77 -3.31
CA LYS A 17 15.80 0.79 -2.64
C LYS A 17 16.05 -0.42 -3.54
N ARG A 18 15.04 -0.83 -4.31
CA ARG A 18 15.14 -1.97 -5.21
C ARG A 18 15.53 -1.59 -6.64
N ASP A 19 15.69 -0.29 -6.89
CA ASP A 19 16.05 0.22 -8.20
C ASP A 19 15.07 -0.24 -9.29
N VAL A 20 13.79 -0.09 -9.00
CA VAL A 20 12.72 -0.41 -9.96
C VAL A 20 11.74 0.75 -10.03
N ALA A 21 10.95 0.80 -11.11
CA ALA A 21 9.93 1.82 -11.26
C ALA A 21 8.83 1.63 -10.22
N PRO A 22 8.34 2.72 -9.57
CA PRO A 22 7.30 2.59 -8.55
C PRO A 22 6.05 1.88 -9.05
N GLY A 23 5.63 2.14 -10.29
CA GLY A 23 4.45 1.49 -10.86
C GLY A 23 4.59 -0.01 -11.06
N ARG A 24 5.82 -0.51 -11.09
CA ARG A 24 6.06 -1.95 -11.19
C ARG A 24 5.87 -2.65 -9.86
N LEU A 25 6.15 -1.93 -8.76
CA LEU A 25 5.92 -2.48 -7.44
C LEU A 25 4.42 -2.54 -7.15
N LEU A 26 3.73 -1.43 -7.42
CA LEU A 26 2.33 -1.29 -7.05
C LEU A 26 1.73 -0.18 -7.90
N PRO A 27 0.73 -0.47 -8.73
CA PRO A 27 0.14 0.57 -9.58
C PRO A 27 -0.63 1.60 -8.77
N ASP A 28 -0.78 2.81 -9.33
CA ASP A 28 -1.50 3.88 -8.65
C ASP A 28 -2.93 3.48 -8.31
N SER A 29 -3.58 2.71 -9.20
CA SER A 29 -4.93 2.23 -8.95
C SER A 29 -5.02 1.39 -7.69
N ALA A 30 -3.97 0.62 -7.38
CA ALA A 30 -3.93 -0.19 -6.17
C ALA A 30 -3.88 0.70 -4.92
N LEU A 31 -3.13 1.81 -4.97
CA LEU A 31 -3.06 2.73 -3.86
C LEU A 31 -4.42 3.34 -3.56
N VAL A 32 -5.13 3.74 -4.61
CA VAL A 32 -6.47 4.32 -4.46
C VAL A 32 -7.44 3.28 -3.93
N ALA A 33 -7.38 2.05 -4.47
CA ALA A 33 -8.26 0.96 -4.02
C ALA A 33 -8.03 0.65 -2.54
N ALA A 34 -6.77 0.60 -2.10
CA ALA A 34 -6.44 0.34 -0.71
C ALA A 34 -6.94 1.47 0.20
N ALA A 35 -6.79 2.72 -0.25
CA ALA A 35 -7.25 3.87 0.51
C ALA A 35 -8.77 3.85 0.70
N LYS A 36 -9.50 3.37 -0.29
CA LYS A 36 -10.96 3.26 -0.21
C LYS A 36 -11.39 2.09 0.64
N ALA A 37 -10.73 0.95 0.49
CA ALA A 37 -11.11 -0.28 1.19
C ALA A 37 -10.65 -0.28 2.64
N MET A 38 -9.55 0.39 2.96
CA MET A 38 -8.97 0.45 4.30
C MET A 38 -8.90 -0.93 4.95
N PRO A 39 -8.22 -1.90 4.32
CA PRO A 39 -8.14 -3.26 4.87
C PRO A 39 -7.47 -3.26 6.24
N THR A 40 -7.89 -4.16 7.12
CA THR A 40 -7.33 -4.26 8.47
C THR A 40 -6.48 -5.50 8.66
N THR A 41 -6.53 -6.43 7.72
CA THR A 41 -5.76 -7.67 7.78
C THR A 41 -5.06 -7.93 6.46
N VAL A 42 -4.04 -8.79 6.49
CA VAL A 42 -3.30 -9.15 5.26
C VAL A 42 -4.24 -9.81 4.24
N PRO A 43 -5.09 -10.78 4.60
CA PRO A 43 -6.03 -11.33 3.61
C PRO A 43 -6.92 -10.29 2.97
N GLN A 44 -7.41 -9.32 3.73
CA GLN A 44 -8.23 -8.24 3.19
C GLN A 44 -7.42 -7.37 2.24
N LEU A 45 -6.17 -7.09 2.58
CA LEU A 45 -5.28 -6.31 1.72
C LEU A 45 -5.04 -7.03 0.40
N LEU A 46 -4.76 -8.32 0.45
CA LEU A 46 -4.48 -9.11 -0.74
C LEU A 46 -5.72 -9.29 -1.61
N ALA A 47 -6.91 -9.16 -1.03
CA ALA A 47 -8.16 -9.17 -1.78
C ALA A 47 -8.43 -7.83 -2.45
N THR A 48 -7.71 -6.79 -2.08
CA THR A 48 -7.85 -5.46 -2.66
C THR A 48 -7.27 -5.46 -4.08
N ARG A 49 -7.95 -4.80 -4.99
CA ARG A 49 -7.54 -4.73 -6.38
C ARG A 49 -6.12 -4.19 -6.50
N GLY A 50 -5.26 -4.89 -7.22
CA GLY A 50 -3.88 -4.48 -7.45
C GLY A 50 -2.87 -5.09 -6.49
N PHE A 51 -3.33 -5.77 -5.44
CA PHE A 51 -2.45 -6.37 -4.43
C PHE A 51 -2.35 -7.88 -4.57
N HIS A 52 -2.38 -8.38 -5.81
CA HIS A 52 -2.41 -9.83 -6.05
C HIS A 52 -1.12 -10.41 -6.62
N GLY A 53 -0.04 -9.66 -6.69
CA GLY A 53 1.24 -10.15 -7.20
C GLY A 53 2.14 -10.68 -6.10
N ARG A 54 3.23 -11.34 -6.48
CA ARG A 54 4.22 -11.82 -5.53
C ARG A 54 4.82 -10.68 -4.71
N SER A 55 5.11 -9.56 -5.37
CA SER A 55 5.66 -8.40 -4.68
C SER A 55 4.68 -7.87 -3.63
N ALA A 56 3.39 -7.83 -3.98
CA ALA A 56 2.37 -7.37 -3.06
C ALA A 56 2.27 -8.31 -1.86
N GLN A 57 2.31 -9.63 -2.11
CA GLN A 57 2.25 -10.61 -1.02
C GLN A 57 3.45 -10.49 -0.10
N ARG A 58 4.64 -10.36 -0.67
CA ARG A 58 5.88 -10.25 0.10
C ARG A 58 5.87 -9.01 0.99
N GLU A 59 5.37 -7.91 0.46
CA GLU A 59 5.38 -6.62 1.15
C GLU A 59 4.04 -6.28 1.81
N ALA A 60 3.12 -7.24 1.88
CA ALA A 60 1.80 -6.99 2.44
C ALA A 60 1.84 -6.39 3.86
N PRO A 61 2.66 -6.89 4.79
CA PRO A 61 2.74 -6.28 6.12
C PRO A 61 3.16 -4.82 6.07
N ARG A 62 4.03 -4.46 5.14
CA ARG A 62 4.50 -3.10 4.95
C ARG A 62 3.36 -2.18 4.52
N TRP A 63 2.60 -2.61 3.51
CA TRP A 63 1.46 -1.82 3.02
C TRP A 63 0.37 -1.70 4.08
N LEU A 64 0.13 -2.79 4.79
CA LEU A 64 -0.87 -2.80 5.86
C LEU A 64 -0.50 -1.83 6.98
N ARG A 65 0.80 -1.75 7.31
CA ARG A 65 1.28 -0.80 8.32
C ARG A 65 1.00 0.63 7.88
N CYS A 66 1.22 0.93 6.59
CA CYS A 66 0.93 2.27 6.06
C CYS A 66 -0.53 2.64 6.22
N ILE A 67 -1.42 1.70 5.94
CA ILE A 67 -2.85 1.92 6.07
C ILE A 67 -3.24 2.14 7.53
N THR A 68 -2.67 1.35 8.43
CA THR A 68 -2.91 1.50 9.87
C THR A 68 -2.42 2.85 10.37
N ASN A 69 -1.23 3.28 9.94
CA ASN A 69 -0.71 4.59 10.32
C ASN A 69 -1.61 5.70 9.80
N ALA A 70 -2.07 5.59 8.57
CA ALA A 70 -2.95 6.59 7.98
C ALA A 70 -4.27 6.68 8.74
N ARG A 71 -4.79 5.55 9.19
CA ARG A 71 -6.01 5.53 9.99
C ARG A 71 -5.82 6.29 11.30
N THR A 72 -4.69 6.03 11.97
CA THR A 72 -4.35 6.73 13.21
C THR A 72 -4.24 8.23 13.00
N LEU A 73 -3.57 8.64 11.90
CA LEU A 73 -3.43 10.05 11.57
C LEU A 73 -4.78 10.70 11.28
N SER A 74 -5.69 9.95 10.66
CA SER A 74 -7.02 10.47 10.35
C SER A 74 -7.86 10.71 11.61
N GLU A 75 -7.58 9.98 12.67
CA GLU A 75 -8.31 10.09 13.92
C GLU A 75 -7.80 11.25 14.79
N LEU A 76 -6.64 11.78 14.47
CA LEU A 76 -6.07 12.91 15.18
C LEU A 76 -6.61 14.22 14.61
#